data_b326a5024280cb72feea1146f84f56b5
#
_entry.id   b326a5024280cb72feea1146f84f56b5
#
_cell.length_a   1.000
_cell.length_b   1.000
_cell.length_c   1.000
_cell.angle_alpha   90.00
_cell.angle_beta   90.00
_cell.angle_gamma   90.00
#
_symmetry.space_group_name_H-M   'P 1'
#
loop_
_entity.id
_entity.type
_entity.pdbx_description
1 polymer ?
#
loop_
_entity_poly.entity_id
_entity_poly.type
_entity_poly.pdbx_seq_one_letter_code
_entity_poly.pdbx_strand_id
1 'polypeptide(L)'
;DFGSGDRICYHGVLDSFRNPKLAAAVYASQAETPVLAVSSSMDIGDYPAGQVGTVYVFSNAQRVELYKNDVYVTTLKPSPWTALPHPPLCVDDTIGELLETQEHFEKPKADALRDCLLAAGKYGLAGLPFNKKLKMARCMVRYKMKFSDGVDLYGKYVGNWGGEATRWRSE
;
A
#
# COMPACT_ATOMS: atom_id res chain seq x y z
N ASP A 1 -33.77 -0.98 -0.58
CA ASP A 1 -34.76 -0.07 0.03
C ASP A 1 -34.01 0.91 0.90
N PHE A 2 -34.14 2.19 0.57
CA PHE A 2 -33.58 3.26 1.39
C PHE A 2 -34.60 3.64 2.44
N GLY A 3 -34.22 3.58 3.70
CA GLY A 3 -35.00 4.18 4.75
C GLY A 3 -35.21 5.67 4.45
N SER A 4 -36.36 6.23 4.78
CA SER A 4 -36.71 7.63 4.51
C SER A 4 -35.77 8.66 5.16
N GLY A 5 -34.79 8.24 5.97
CA GLY A 5 -33.80 9.07 6.62
C GLY A 5 -32.37 8.92 6.08
N ASP A 6 -32.11 7.99 5.15
CA ASP A 6 -30.78 7.75 4.63
C ASP A 6 -30.38 8.83 3.63
N ARG A 7 -29.40 9.63 4.02
CA ARG A 7 -28.80 10.65 3.15
C ARG A 7 -27.77 10.07 2.18
N ILE A 8 -27.35 8.81 2.39
CA ILE A 8 -26.30 8.16 1.62
C ILE A 8 -26.89 6.97 0.87
N CYS A 9 -26.77 6.99 -0.46
CA CYS A 9 -27.07 5.84 -1.29
C CYS A 9 -25.89 4.86 -1.24
N TYR A 10 -26.03 3.74 -0.57
CA TYR A 10 -24.96 2.73 -0.47
C TYR A 10 -24.82 1.92 -1.77
N HIS A 11 -25.85 1.82 -2.58
CA HIS A 11 -25.87 1.09 -3.84
C HIS A 11 -25.39 1.97 -5.01
N GLY A 12 -24.89 1.33 -6.06
CA GLY A 12 -24.49 2.00 -7.29
C GLY A 12 -23.15 2.73 -7.20
N VAL A 13 -22.78 3.36 -8.30
CA VAL A 13 -21.48 4.04 -8.51
C VAL A 13 -21.51 5.53 -8.19
N LEU A 14 -22.71 6.10 -7.97
CA LEU A 14 -22.91 7.49 -7.57
C LEU A 14 -23.60 7.56 -6.21
N ASP A 15 -23.37 8.62 -5.48
CA ASP A 15 -24.12 8.94 -4.27
C ASP A 15 -25.49 9.60 -4.61
N SER A 16 -26.27 9.96 -3.60
CA SER A 16 -27.59 10.61 -3.76
C SER A 16 -27.53 11.98 -4.43
N PHE A 17 -26.35 12.63 -4.42
CA PHE A 17 -26.10 13.91 -5.04
C PHE A 17 -25.40 13.76 -6.41
N ARG A 18 -25.31 12.54 -6.93
CA ARG A 18 -24.60 12.17 -8.17
C ARG A 18 -23.10 12.38 -8.15
N ASN A 19 -22.48 12.48 -6.97
CA ASN A 19 -21.02 12.45 -6.90
C ASN A 19 -20.51 11.02 -7.12
N PRO A 20 -19.41 10.85 -7.86
CA PRO A 20 -18.82 9.54 -8.11
C PRO A 20 -18.27 8.95 -6.80
N LYS A 21 -18.63 7.73 -6.51
CA LYS A 21 -18.01 6.90 -5.48
C LYS A 21 -16.78 6.20 -6.03
N LEU A 22 -15.99 5.59 -5.16
CA LEU A 22 -14.83 4.80 -5.58
C LEU A 22 -15.17 3.73 -6.63
N ALA A 23 -16.34 3.11 -6.54
CA ALA A 23 -16.82 2.14 -7.52
C ALA A 23 -16.91 2.73 -8.95
N ALA A 24 -17.14 4.03 -9.09
CA ALA A 24 -17.15 4.70 -10.40
C ALA A 24 -15.76 4.68 -11.06
N ALA A 25 -14.69 4.72 -10.27
CA ALA A 25 -13.33 4.68 -10.80
C ALA A 25 -12.99 3.35 -11.48
N VAL A 26 -13.59 2.25 -11.06
CA VAL A 26 -13.44 0.93 -11.72
C VAL A 26 -13.95 0.98 -13.16
N TYR A 27 -15.11 1.61 -13.37
CA TYR A 27 -15.70 1.77 -14.72
C TYR A 27 -14.94 2.84 -15.52
N ALA A 28 -14.64 3.97 -14.89
CA ALA A 28 -13.94 5.06 -15.55
C ALA A 28 -12.55 4.64 -16.07
N SER A 29 -11.84 3.79 -15.32
CA SER A 29 -10.54 3.26 -15.73
C SER A 29 -10.62 2.30 -16.93
N GLN A 30 -11.80 1.86 -17.35
CA GLN A 30 -11.97 1.06 -18.57
C GLN A 30 -12.26 1.91 -19.80
N ALA A 31 -12.40 3.24 -19.65
CA ALA A 31 -12.65 4.18 -20.74
C ALA A 31 -11.33 4.77 -21.28
N GLU A 32 -11.42 5.55 -22.36
CA GLU A 32 -10.25 6.18 -23.00
C GLU A 32 -9.76 7.43 -22.25
N THR A 33 -10.66 8.11 -21.52
CA THR A 33 -10.29 9.31 -20.75
C THR A 33 -9.31 8.96 -19.65
N PRO A 34 -8.18 9.67 -19.50
CA PRO A 34 -7.21 9.39 -18.46
C PRO A 34 -7.82 9.44 -17.06
N VAL A 35 -7.59 8.40 -16.28
CA VAL A 35 -8.10 8.26 -14.91
C VAL A 35 -6.98 7.81 -14.00
N LEU A 36 -6.91 8.43 -12.82
CA LEU A 36 -6.09 7.99 -11.71
C LEU A 36 -6.88 8.19 -10.41
N ALA A 37 -7.29 7.13 -9.78
CA ALA A 37 -8.03 7.17 -8.52
C ALA A 37 -7.46 6.15 -7.52
N VAL A 38 -7.27 6.58 -6.29
CA VAL A 38 -6.73 5.74 -5.22
C VAL A 38 -7.84 5.35 -4.25
N SER A 39 -7.89 4.08 -3.84
CA SER A 39 -8.95 3.56 -2.97
C SER A 39 -8.88 4.03 -1.52
N SER A 40 -7.78 4.66 -1.11
CA SER A 40 -7.54 5.12 0.25
C SER A 40 -6.61 6.34 0.22
N SER A 41 -6.74 7.21 1.22
CA SER A 41 -5.77 8.29 1.44
C SER A 41 -4.38 7.77 1.80
N MET A 42 -4.25 6.50 2.16
CA MET A 42 -3.03 5.90 2.73
C MET A 42 -2.56 6.61 4.00
N ASP A 43 -3.43 7.38 4.62
CA ASP A 43 -3.19 8.09 5.87
C ASP A 43 -3.90 7.36 7.01
N ILE A 44 -3.16 6.92 7.99
CA ILE A 44 -3.68 6.28 9.21
C ILE A 44 -3.76 7.26 10.38
N GLY A 45 -3.44 8.55 10.15
CA GLY A 45 -3.40 9.56 11.20
C GLY A 45 -2.31 9.27 12.24
N ASP A 46 -2.53 9.74 13.45
CA ASP A 46 -1.59 9.62 14.58
C ASP A 46 -1.67 8.25 15.29
N TYR A 47 -2.10 7.21 14.59
CA TYR A 47 -2.21 5.86 15.16
C TYR A 47 -0.99 5.01 14.79
N PRO A 48 0.06 4.97 15.64
CA PRO A 48 1.32 4.29 15.31
C PRO A 48 1.19 2.77 15.14
N ALA A 49 0.10 2.18 15.64
CA ALA A 49 -0.24 0.77 15.43
C ALA A 49 -1.25 0.56 14.29
N GLY A 50 -1.68 1.62 13.63
CA GLY A 50 -2.59 1.56 12.51
C GLY A 50 -1.97 0.80 11.34
N GLN A 51 -2.81 0.11 10.59
CA GLN A 51 -2.41 -0.60 9.39
C GLN A 51 -3.22 -0.04 8.22
N VAL A 52 -2.51 0.36 7.17
CA VAL A 52 -3.17 0.62 5.90
C VAL A 52 -3.62 -0.72 5.34
N GLY A 53 -4.92 -0.87 5.11
CA GLY A 53 -5.48 -2.06 4.48
C GLY A 53 -4.99 -2.22 3.04
N THR A 54 -5.56 -3.13 2.28
CA THR A 54 -5.25 -3.27 0.87
C THR A 54 -5.67 -2.01 0.12
N VAL A 55 -4.72 -1.35 -0.52
CA VAL A 55 -4.93 -0.15 -1.33
C VAL A 55 -4.86 -0.51 -2.81
N TYR A 56 -5.84 -0.03 -3.56
CA TYR A 56 -5.89 -0.18 -5.00
C TYR A 56 -5.83 1.17 -5.70
N VAL A 57 -5.18 1.20 -6.86
CA VAL A 57 -5.19 2.32 -7.78
C VAL A 57 -5.93 1.90 -9.05
N PHE A 58 -6.91 2.70 -9.45
CA PHE A 58 -7.68 2.53 -10.69
C PHE A 58 -7.15 3.50 -11.72
N SER A 59 -6.60 2.97 -12.80
CA SER A 59 -6.01 3.79 -13.87
C SER A 59 -6.05 3.04 -15.19
N ASN A 60 -6.16 3.80 -16.28
CA ASN A 60 -5.96 3.33 -17.65
C ASN A 60 -4.60 3.74 -18.23
N ALA A 61 -3.70 4.23 -17.38
CA ALA A 61 -2.33 4.51 -17.78
C ALA A 61 -1.55 3.20 -18.03
N GLN A 62 -0.57 3.25 -18.93
CA GLN A 62 0.31 2.10 -19.21
C GLN A 62 1.21 1.74 -18.01
N ARG A 63 1.52 2.72 -17.18
CA ARG A 63 2.39 2.58 -16.02
C ARG A 63 1.97 3.56 -14.93
N VAL A 64 1.96 3.10 -13.69
CA VAL A 64 1.72 3.92 -12.50
C VAL A 64 2.85 3.70 -11.52
N GLU A 65 3.46 4.76 -11.08
CA GLU A 65 4.58 4.75 -10.13
C GLU A 65 4.15 5.31 -8.79
N LEU A 66 4.65 4.70 -7.72
CA LEU A 66 4.43 5.13 -6.35
C LEU A 66 5.67 5.85 -5.83
N TYR A 67 5.46 7.01 -5.24
CA TYR A 67 6.50 7.81 -4.59
C TYR A 67 6.15 8.06 -3.14
N LYS A 68 7.14 8.07 -2.26
CA LYS A 68 7.04 8.48 -0.86
C LYS A 68 8.03 9.64 -0.61
N ASN A 69 7.52 10.79 -0.19
CA ASN A 69 8.32 12.00 0.03
C ASN A 69 9.21 12.34 -1.20
N ASP A 70 8.59 12.27 -2.39
CA ASP A 70 9.22 12.49 -3.69
C ASP A 70 10.35 11.50 -4.07
N VAL A 71 10.53 10.45 -3.28
CA VAL A 71 11.44 9.34 -3.60
C VAL A 71 10.65 8.19 -4.22
N TYR A 72 11.11 7.71 -5.37
CA TYR A 72 10.52 6.54 -6.03
C TYR A 72 10.53 5.31 -5.13
N VAL A 73 9.42 4.62 -5.06
CA VAL A 73 9.25 3.38 -4.29
C VAL A 73 9.19 2.19 -5.23
N THR A 74 8.16 2.15 -6.07
CA THR A 74 7.91 1.01 -6.96
C THR A 74 6.98 1.38 -8.11
N THR A 75 6.97 0.54 -9.14
CA THR A 75 5.94 0.55 -10.18
C THR A 75 4.84 -0.44 -9.79
N LEU A 76 3.60 0.02 -9.76
CA LEU A 76 2.45 -0.79 -9.37
C LEU A 76 2.16 -1.86 -10.42
N LYS A 77 1.69 -3.01 -9.94
CA LYS A 77 1.39 -4.18 -10.78
C LYS A 77 -0.11 -4.41 -10.86
N PRO A 78 -0.61 -4.87 -12.03
CA PRO A 78 -1.99 -5.28 -12.19
C PRO A 78 -2.37 -6.40 -11.23
N SER A 79 -3.59 -6.33 -10.70
CA SER A 79 -4.16 -7.40 -9.88
C SER A 79 -4.43 -8.65 -10.74
N PRO A 80 -3.98 -9.84 -10.34
CA PRO A 80 -4.11 -11.05 -11.16
C PRO A 80 -5.51 -11.68 -11.13
N TRP A 81 -6.39 -11.18 -10.26
CA TRP A 81 -7.71 -11.79 -10.00
C TRP A 81 -8.83 -11.26 -10.91
N THR A 82 -8.53 -10.41 -11.87
CA THR A 82 -9.54 -9.84 -12.78
C THR A 82 -9.05 -9.88 -14.22
N ALA A 83 -9.97 -10.09 -15.15
CA ALA A 83 -9.75 -10.07 -16.58
C ALA A 83 -10.16 -8.73 -17.24
N LEU A 84 -10.31 -7.67 -16.46
CA LEU A 84 -10.59 -6.33 -17.00
C LEU A 84 -9.44 -5.86 -17.90
N PRO A 85 -9.74 -5.12 -18.99
CA PRO A 85 -8.70 -4.50 -19.84
C PRO A 85 -7.69 -3.66 -19.06
N HIS A 86 -8.16 -2.88 -18.09
CA HIS A 86 -7.36 -2.13 -17.14
C HIS A 86 -7.64 -2.63 -15.71
N PRO A 87 -6.92 -3.66 -15.25
CA PRO A 87 -7.12 -4.22 -13.92
C PRO A 87 -6.73 -3.21 -12.84
N PRO A 88 -7.40 -3.21 -11.68
CA PRO A 88 -6.94 -2.42 -10.54
C PRO A 88 -5.48 -2.78 -10.20
N LEU A 89 -4.67 -1.76 -9.93
CA LEU A 89 -3.29 -1.93 -9.52
C LEU A 89 -3.24 -2.07 -8.00
N CYS A 90 -2.47 -3.01 -7.47
CA CYS A 90 -2.37 -3.24 -6.04
C CYS A 90 -1.13 -2.54 -5.46
N VAL A 91 -1.31 -1.78 -4.38
CA VAL A 91 -0.21 -1.25 -3.58
C VAL A 91 0.15 -2.29 -2.53
N ASP A 92 0.99 -3.23 -2.90
CA ASP A 92 1.45 -4.35 -2.06
C ASP A 92 2.90 -4.19 -1.58
N ASP A 93 3.65 -3.28 -2.20
CA ASP A 93 5.01 -2.94 -1.82
C ASP A 93 5.15 -1.42 -1.62
N THR A 94 5.34 -1.03 -0.37
CA THR A 94 5.49 0.37 0.05
C THR A 94 6.92 0.72 0.45
N ILE A 95 7.81 -0.23 0.27
CA ILE A 95 9.23 -0.09 0.59
C ILE A 95 10.06 -0.03 -0.70
N GLY A 96 9.76 -0.90 -1.67
CA GLY A 96 10.48 -0.93 -2.94
C GLY A 96 12.00 -0.96 -2.77
N GLU A 97 12.68 0.00 -3.38
CA GLU A 97 14.13 0.15 -3.33
C GLU A 97 14.62 1.09 -2.20
N LEU A 98 13.74 1.54 -1.30
CA LEU A 98 14.12 2.49 -0.24
C LEU A 98 15.19 1.96 0.70
N LEU A 99 15.21 0.65 0.98
CA LEU A 99 16.25 0.04 1.83
C LEU A 99 17.63 0.04 1.16
N GLU A 100 17.69 -0.02 -0.16
CA GLU A 100 18.93 0.07 -0.93
C GLU A 100 19.39 1.52 -1.05
N THR A 101 18.47 2.43 -1.36
CA THR A 101 18.80 3.84 -1.66
C THR A 101 18.99 4.70 -0.42
N GLN A 102 18.23 4.47 0.64
CA GLN A 102 18.29 5.30 1.87
C GLN A 102 19.12 4.67 2.98
N GLU A 103 19.04 3.33 3.15
CA GLU A 103 19.80 2.62 4.17
C GLU A 103 21.15 2.06 3.63
N HIS A 104 21.36 2.15 2.33
CA HIS A 104 22.56 1.64 1.65
C HIS A 104 22.81 0.14 1.90
N PHE A 105 21.72 -0.64 2.07
CA PHE A 105 21.83 -2.07 2.23
C PHE A 105 22.11 -2.74 0.90
N GLU A 106 22.94 -3.78 0.93
CA GLU A 106 23.12 -4.65 -0.23
C GLU A 106 21.79 -5.32 -0.62
N LYS A 107 21.55 -5.48 -1.90
CA LYS A 107 20.32 -6.02 -2.46
C LYS A 107 19.80 -7.29 -1.76
N PRO A 108 20.62 -8.32 -1.47
CA PRO A 108 20.12 -9.53 -0.79
C PRO A 108 19.62 -9.26 0.64
N LYS A 109 20.23 -8.29 1.35
CA LYS A 109 19.79 -7.86 2.67
C LYS A 109 18.50 -7.04 2.57
N ALA A 110 18.46 -6.08 1.64
CA ALA A 110 17.30 -5.23 1.40
C ALA A 110 16.06 -6.06 1.03
N ASP A 111 16.18 -7.00 0.10
CA ASP A 111 15.08 -7.89 -0.30
C ASP A 111 14.57 -8.76 0.86
N ALA A 112 15.48 -9.32 1.66
CA ALA A 112 15.09 -10.16 2.80
C ALA A 112 14.36 -9.35 3.89
N LEU A 113 14.85 -8.14 4.17
CA LEU A 113 14.24 -7.22 5.14
C LEU A 113 12.90 -6.70 4.64
N ARG A 114 12.81 -6.27 3.37
CA ARG A 114 11.58 -5.82 2.74
C ARG A 114 10.47 -6.85 2.91
N ASP A 115 10.73 -8.11 2.54
CA ASP A 115 9.78 -9.20 2.71
C ASP A 115 9.31 -9.40 4.17
N CYS A 116 10.22 -9.23 5.13
CA CYS A 116 9.89 -9.34 6.55
C CYS A 116 9.03 -8.15 7.03
N LEU A 117 9.41 -6.93 6.65
CA LEU A 117 8.73 -5.71 7.04
C LEU A 117 7.31 -5.64 6.44
N LEU A 118 7.16 -5.96 5.14
CA LEU A 118 5.86 -6.02 4.48
C LEU A 118 4.96 -7.10 5.09
N ALA A 119 5.51 -8.26 5.42
CA ALA A 119 4.76 -9.29 6.13
C ALA A 119 4.32 -8.84 7.53
N ALA A 120 5.19 -8.14 8.27
CA ALA A 120 4.85 -7.58 9.57
C ALA A 120 3.75 -6.51 9.45
N GLY A 121 3.81 -5.66 8.42
CA GLY A 121 2.77 -4.67 8.12
C GLY A 121 1.41 -5.31 7.79
N LYS A 122 1.43 -6.40 7.03
CA LYS A 122 0.19 -7.07 6.58
C LYS A 122 -0.50 -7.88 7.68
N TYR A 123 0.27 -8.58 8.51
CA TYR A 123 -0.28 -9.54 9.49
C TYR A 123 -0.18 -9.05 10.93
N GLY A 124 0.56 -7.97 11.19
CA GLY A 124 1.01 -7.60 12.52
C GLY A 124 2.04 -8.61 13.08
N LEU A 125 2.83 -8.21 14.07
CA LEU A 125 3.85 -9.12 14.66
C LEU A 125 3.21 -10.34 15.35
N ALA A 126 2.06 -10.15 16.01
CA ALA A 126 1.35 -11.24 16.68
C ALA A 126 0.76 -12.24 15.69
N GLY A 127 0.16 -11.74 14.59
CA GLY A 127 -0.52 -12.54 13.57
C GLY A 127 0.39 -13.15 12.50
N LEU A 128 1.71 -12.92 12.56
CA LEU A 128 2.65 -13.45 11.57
C LEU A 128 2.61 -14.99 11.49
N PRO A 129 2.45 -15.57 10.30
CA PRO A 129 2.57 -17.01 10.09
C PRO A 129 3.93 -17.54 10.54
N PHE A 130 3.98 -18.78 11.02
CA PHE A 130 5.19 -19.38 11.58
C PHE A 130 6.38 -19.37 10.61
N ASN A 131 6.14 -19.66 9.35
CA ASN A 131 7.18 -19.61 8.28
C ASN A 131 7.77 -18.20 8.13
N LYS A 132 6.97 -17.15 8.27
CA LYS A 132 7.42 -15.75 8.22
C LYS A 132 8.19 -15.37 9.49
N LYS A 133 7.76 -15.82 10.67
CA LYS A 133 8.52 -15.66 11.93
C LYS A 133 9.91 -16.30 11.83
N LEU A 134 9.98 -17.50 11.27
CA LEU A 134 11.26 -18.19 11.08
C LEU A 134 12.16 -17.46 10.06
N LYS A 135 11.59 -16.97 8.96
CA LYS A 135 12.33 -16.16 7.98
C LYS A 135 12.88 -14.89 8.61
N MET A 136 12.09 -14.20 9.41
CA MET A 136 12.51 -13.00 10.15
C MET A 136 13.66 -13.30 11.12
N ALA A 137 13.54 -14.35 11.94
CA ALA A 137 14.59 -14.74 12.85
C ALA A 137 15.91 -15.08 12.12
N ARG A 138 15.83 -15.85 11.02
CA ARG A 138 17.01 -16.15 10.18
C ARG A 138 17.63 -14.89 9.59
N CYS A 139 16.81 -13.93 9.13
CA CYS A 139 17.27 -12.65 8.61
C CYS A 139 18.04 -11.87 9.68
N MET A 140 17.49 -11.75 10.89
CA MET A 140 18.14 -11.06 12.00
C MET A 140 19.49 -11.69 12.37
N VAL A 141 19.56 -13.02 12.47
CA VAL A 141 20.80 -13.74 12.77
C VAL A 141 21.84 -13.56 11.65
N ARG A 142 21.42 -13.74 10.39
CA ARG A 142 22.30 -13.65 9.21
C ARG A 142 22.95 -12.28 9.08
N TYR A 143 22.18 -11.21 9.32
CA TYR A 143 22.62 -9.83 9.15
C TYR A 143 23.03 -9.17 10.48
N LYS A 144 23.11 -9.94 11.56
CA LYS A 144 23.52 -9.48 12.91
C LYS A 144 22.72 -8.26 13.39
N MET A 145 21.43 -8.25 13.11
CA MET A 145 20.52 -7.16 13.47
C MET A 145 19.95 -7.39 14.85
N LYS A 146 19.83 -6.32 15.63
CA LYS A 146 19.09 -6.32 16.89
C LYS A 146 17.59 -6.19 16.62
N PHE A 147 16.77 -6.59 17.55
CA PHE A 147 15.32 -6.43 17.45
C PHE A 147 14.92 -4.94 17.32
N SER A 148 15.63 -4.05 18.05
CA SER A 148 15.45 -2.60 17.95
C SER A 148 15.60 -2.09 16.52
N ASP A 149 16.63 -2.55 15.79
CA ASP A 149 16.90 -2.12 14.43
C ASP A 149 15.72 -2.47 13.50
N GLY A 150 15.12 -3.65 13.73
CA GLY A 150 13.93 -4.07 13.01
C GLY A 150 12.70 -3.23 13.33
N VAL A 151 12.52 -2.83 14.59
CA VAL A 151 11.42 -1.95 15.04
C VAL A 151 11.59 -0.55 14.45
N ASP A 152 12.81 -0.01 14.43
CA ASP A 152 13.11 1.30 13.85
C ASP A 152 12.83 1.32 12.34
N LEU A 153 13.28 0.30 11.61
CA LEU A 153 12.98 0.16 10.18
C LEU A 153 11.47 -0.01 9.93
N TYR A 154 10.78 -0.77 10.78
CA TYR A 154 9.34 -0.92 10.69
C TYR A 154 8.64 0.44 10.88
N GLY A 155 8.98 1.19 11.92
CA GLY A 155 8.45 2.53 12.15
C GLY A 155 8.70 3.46 10.97
N LYS A 156 9.93 3.46 10.45
CA LYS A 156 10.33 4.34 9.35
C LYS A 156 9.64 4.03 8.02
N TYR A 157 9.48 2.75 7.67
CA TYR A 157 9.04 2.34 6.32
C TYR A 157 7.63 1.78 6.26
N VAL A 158 7.08 1.29 7.36
CA VAL A 158 5.78 0.61 7.40
C VAL A 158 4.81 1.28 8.37
N GLY A 159 5.26 1.73 9.54
CA GLY A 159 4.41 2.28 10.59
C GLY A 159 4.02 3.75 10.40
N ASN A 160 4.83 4.54 9.71
CA ASN A 160 4.60 5.98 9.52
C ASN A 160 3.98 6.24 8.15
N TRP A 161 2.68 6.01 8.05
CA TRP A 161 1.91 6.16 6.80
C TRP A 161 1.25 7.52 6.63
N GLY A 162 1.12 8.29 7.68
CA GLY A 162 0.37 9.51 7.69
C GLY A 162 1.05 10.65 8.42
N GLY A 163 0.31 11.74 8.56
CA GLY A 163 0.76 12.97 9.17
C GLY A 163 1.54 13.88 8.22
N GLU A 164 1.96 15.02 8.73
CA GLU A 164 2.66 16.05 7.94
C GLU A 164 4.02 15.58 7.38
N ALA A 165 4.62 14.56 8.01
CA ALA A 165 5.93 14.04 7.66
C ALA A 165 5.92 13.05 6.47
N THR A 166 4.75 12.62 5.98
CA THR A 166 4.68 11.62 4.92
C THR A 166 3.76 12.08 3.80
N ARG A 167 4.28 12.13 2.58
CA ARG A 167 3.53 12.40 1.35
C ARG A 167 3.61 11.21 0.40
N TRP A 168 2.47 10.78 -0.08
CA TRP A 168 2.37 9.78 -1.14
C TRP A 168 1.93 10.42 -2.46
N ARG A 169 2.52 9.99 -3.57
CA ARG A 169 2.19 10.43 -4.93
C ARG A 169 2.16 9.22 -5.85
N SER A 170 1.18 9.18 -6.76
CA SER A 170 1.12 8.24 -7.87
C SER A 170 1.14 9.02 -9.19
N GLU A 171 1.96 8.58 -10.14
CA GLU A 171 2.11 9.13 -11.49
C GLU A 171 1.98 8.06 -12.55
#